data_af625e2657b6626b8f2980e9d0914e8f
#
_entry.id   af625e2657b6626b8f2980e9d0914e8f
#
_cell.length_a   1.000
_cell.length_b   1.000
_cell.length_c   1.000
_cell.angle_alpha   90.00
_cell.angle_beta   90.00
_cell.angle_gamma   90.00
#
_symmetry.space_group_name_H-M   'P 1'
#
loop_
_entity.id
_entity.type
_entity.pdbx_description
1 polymer ?
#
loop_
_entity_poly.entity_id
_entity_poly.type
_entity_poly.pdbx_seq_one_letter_code
_entity_poly.pdbx_strand_id
1 'polypeptide(L)'
;MSGNTFGKLFTVTTAGESHGPALVAIVDGCPPGLELSLEDLQRDLDRRKPGTSRHTTQRQEPDEVEILSGVFEGRTTGCAIGLLIRNTDQKSKDYSAIKDLFRPAHADYTYHHKYGERDYRGGGRSSARETAMRVAAGAIAKKYLATQGVVIRGYMSQLGPIEIPFKTWDSVEDNAFFCPDPDKVPELEAYMDQLRRDQDSVGAKITVVAEGVKPGLGEPIFDRLDAELAHALMSINAVKGVEIGAGFACVSQRGTEHRDELTPEGFLSNNAGGILGGISSGQPIVAHLALKATSSITTPGRSIDVHGNPVDVITKGRHDPCVGIRATPIAEAMMAIVLMDHLLRNRGQNADVRVSTPVLGQL
;
A
#
# COMPACT_ATOMS: atom_id res chain seq x y z
N MET A 1 -4.97 8.73 20.58
CA MET A 1 -5.64 7.62 19.85
C MET A 1 -4.61 6.56 19.51
N SER A 2 -5.00 5.29 19.52
CA SER A 2 -4.12 4.21 19.06
C SER A 2 -3.94 4.26 17.53
N GLY A 3 -2.79 3.81 17.02
CA GLY A 3 -2.46 3.83 15.59
C GLY A 3 -3.15 2.75 14.74
N ASN A 4 -4.36 2.30 15.12
CA ASN A 4 -5.10 1.24 14.40
C ASN A 4 -6.25 1.78 13.54
N THR A 5 -6.48 3.09 13.56
CA THR A 5 -7.50 3.78 12.76
C THR A 5 -6.83 4.83 11.89
N PHE A 6 -7.22 4.87 10.62
CA PHE A 6 -6.80 5.86 9.62
C PHE A 6 -8.02 6.54 9.01
N GLY A 7 -7.88 7.83 8.59
CA GLY A 7 -8.94 8.63 8.01
C GLY A 7 -9.71 9.47 9.04
N LYS A 8 -10.54 10.38 8.55
CA LYS A 8 -11.38 11.29 9.37
C LYS A 8 -12.88 11.12 9.12
N LEU A 9 -13.30 11.12 7.85
CA LEU A 9 -14.69 10.88 7.45
C LEU A 9 -14.86 9.51 6.79
N PHE A 10 -13.89 9.08 5.99
CA PHE A 10 -13.77 7.68 5.56
C PHE A 10 -12.71 7.02 6.42
N THR A 11 -13.13 6.28 7.43
CA THR A 11 -12.21 5.70 8.40
C THR A 11 -12.08 4.20 8.25
N VAL A 12 -10.85 3.71 8.47
CA VAL A 12 -10.53 2.29 8.45
C VAL A 12 -9.85 1.93 9.75
N THR A 13 -10.48 1.09 10.56
CA THR A 13 -9.90 0.53 11.78
C THR A 13 -9.59 -0.94 11.56
N THR A 14 -8.35 -1.37 11.83
CA THR A 14 -7.93 -2.77 11.64
C THR A 14 -7.50 -3.42 12.94
N ALA A 15 -7.76 -4.72 13.06
CA ALA A 15 -7.33 -5.57 14.16
C ALA A 15 -6.94 -6.98 13.66
N GLY A 16 -6.33 -7.78 14.52
CA GLY A 16 -5.88 -9.14 14.24
C GLY A 16 -4.39 -9.24 13.89
N GLU A 17 -3.80 -10.37 14.22
CA GLU A 17 -2.38 -10.71 14.06
C GLU A 17 -2.18 -11.75 12.97
N SER A 18 -0.97 -11.84 12.43
CA SER A 18 -0.62 -12.73 11.31
C SER A 18 -0.82 -14.22 11.60
N HIS A 19 -0.77 -14.61 12.87
CA HIS A 19 -0.94 -15.97 13.36
C HIS A 19 -2.08 -16.08 14.38
N GLY A 20 -2.91 -15.04 14.51
CA GLY A 20 -4.19 -15.08 15.23
C GLY A 20 -5.28 -15.79 14.39
N PRO A 21 -6.50 -15.90 14.90
CA PRO A 21 -7.60 -16.62 14.23
C PRO A 21 -8.08 -15.91 12.95
N ALA A 22 -8.07 -14.58 12.94
CA ALA A 22 -8.59 -13.79 11.86
C ALA A 22 -8.00 -12.38 11.84
N LEU A 23 -8.18 -11.68 10.72
CA LEU A 23 -8.01 -10.25 10.56
C LEU A 23 -9.40 -9.61 10.44
N VAL A 24 -9.55 -8.41 10.99
CA VAL A 24 -10.81 -7.67 11.01
C VAL A 24 -10.56 -6.23 10.55
N ALA A 25 -11.51 -5.67 9.80
CA ALA A 25 -11.57 -4.23 9.58
C ALA A 25 -12.99 -3.71 9.80
N ILE A 26 -13.06 -2.46 10.26
CA ILE A 26 -14.29 -1.67 10.25
C ILE A 26 -14.03 -0.48 9.33
N VAL A 27 -14.86 -0.35 8.29
CA VAL A 27 -14.87 0.77 7.37
C VAL A 27 -16.10 1.61 7.69
N ASP A 28 -15.90 2.86 8.06
CA ASP A 28 -16.99 3.78 8.36
C ASP A 28 -16.95 5.01 7.44
N GLY A 29 -18.09 5.66 7.24
CA GLY A 29 -18.22 6.82 6.37
C GLY A 29 -18.39 6.48 4.87
N CYS A 30 -18.57 5.22 4.49
CA CYS A 30 -18.93 4.90 3.11
C CYS A 30 -20.34 5.41 2.80
N PRO A 31 -20.55 6.24 1.76
CA PRO A 31 -21.88 6.71 1.39
C PRO A 31 -22.83 5.55 1.09
N PRO A 32 -24.14 5.71 1.40
CA PRO A 32 -25.15 4.70 1.08
C PRO A 32 -25.40 4.57 -0.43
N GLY A 33 -25.92 3.41 -0.83
CA GLY A 33 -26.37 3.16 -2.19
C GLY A 33 -25.29 2.73 -3.19
N LEU A 34 -24.04 2.59 -2.76
CA LEU A 34 -22.98 2.00 -3.58
C LEU A 34 -23.28 0.50 -3.78
N GLU A 35 -23.34 0.05 -5.02
CA GLU A 35 -23.36 -1.39 -5.32
C GLU A 35 -22.04 -2.00 -4.86
N LEU A 36 -22.10 -3.01 -3.99
CA LEU A 36 -20.94 -3.64 -3.40
C LEU A 36 -21.16 -5.13 -3.20
N SER A 37 -20.32 -5.94 -3.83
CA SER A 37 -20.30 -7.39 -3.70
C SER A 37 -18.99 -7.90 -3.09
N LEU A 38 -18.97 -9.17 -2.72
CA LEU A 38 -17.73 -9.83 -2.26
C LEU A 38 -16.67 -9.86 -3.37
N GLU A 39 -17.08 -10.05 -4.61
CA GLU A 39 -16.20 -10.10 -5.78
C GLU A 39 -15.47 -8.79 -6.02
N ASP A 40 -16.09 -7.66 -5.69
CA ASP A 40 -15.44 -6.34 -5.79
C ASP A 40 -14.22 -6.23 -4.87
N LEU A 41 -14.32 -6.80 -3.68
CA LEU A 41 -13.23 -6.80 -2.70
C LEU A 41 -12.23 -7.91 -3.01
N GLN A 42 -12.73 -9.09 -3.38
CA GLN A 42 -11.90 -10.27 -3.61
C GLN A 42 -10.93 -10.08 -4.77
N ARG A 43 -11.35 -9.38 -5.82
CA ARG A 43 -10.49 -9.07 -6.98
C ARG A 43 -9.19 -8.37 -6.57
N ASP A 44 -9.26 -7.35 -5.70
CA ASP A 44 -8.06 -6.64 -5.23
C ASP A 44 -7.27 -7.49 -4.21
N LEU A 45 -7.96 -8.28 -3.39
CA LEU A 45 -7.33 -9.23 -2.47
C LEU A 45 -6.58 -10.33 -3.21
N ASP A 46 -7.12 -10.84 -4.32
CA ASP A 46 -6.47 -11.86 -5.15
C ASP A 46 -5.16 -11.36 -5.77
N ARG A 47 -5.08 -10.09 -6.12
CA ARG A 47 -3.82 -9.46 -6.57
C ARG A 47 -2.77 -9.36 -5.46
N ARG A 48 -3.21 -9.18 -4.20
CA ARG A 48 -2.33 -9.04 -3.03
C ARG A 48 -1.96 -10.37 -2.37
N LYS A 49 -2.82 -11.38 -2.39
CA LYS A 49 -2.66 -12.62 -1.61
C LYS A 49 -1.29 -13.29 -1.80
N PRO A 50 -0.78 -14.05 -0.81
CA PRO A 50 0.46 -14.81 -0.98
C PRO A 50 0.26 -15.98 -1.95
N GLY A 51 1.38 -16.50 -2.51
CA GLY A 51 1.33 -17.68 -3.37
C GLY A 51 0.80 -17.45 -4.78
N THR A 52 0.73 -16.22 -5.25
CA THR A 52 0.25 -15.88 -6.60
C THR A 52 1.23 -16.26 -7.71
N SER A 53 2.52 -16.40 -7.38
CA SER A 53 3.56 -16.79 -8.31
C SER A 53 4.71 -17.51 -7.62
N ARG A 54 5.62 -18.12 -8.42
CA ARG A 54 6.87 -18.72 -7.91
C ARG A 54 7.83 -17.69 -7.27
N HIS A 55 7.61 -16.40 -7.49
CA HIS A 55 8.45 -15.30 -7.00
C HIS A 55 7.96 -14.70 -5.68
N THR A 56 6.81 -15.15 -5.19
CA THR A 56 6.25 -14.76 -3.89
C THR A 56 6.40 -15.87 -2.86
N THR A 57 6.02 -15.58 -1.61
CA THR A 57 6.03 -16.57 -0.52
C THR A 57 5.20 -17.81 -0.86
N GLN A 58 5.64 -18.97 -0.34
CA GLN A 58 4.91 -20.24 -0.49
C GLN A 58 3.75 -20.40 0.52
N ARG A 59 3.52 -19.41 1.40
CA ARG A 59 2.32 -19.39 2.24
C ARG A 59 1.10 -19.31 1.33
N GLN A 60 0.06 -20.09 1.63
CA GLN A 60 -1.18 -20.08 0.87
C GLN A 60 -2.32 -19.63 1.78
N GLU A 61 -2.81 -18.44 1.52
CA GLU A 61 -4.00 -17.87 2.15
C GLU A 61 -4.95 -17.46 1.03
N PRO A 62 -6.18 -17.94 1.04
CA PRO A 62 -7.17 -17.56 0.01
C PRO A 62 -7.59 -16.10 0.14
N ASP A 63 -7.38 -15.50 1.32
CA ASP A 63 -7.83 -14.13 1.66
C ASP A 63 -9.32 -13.92 1.38
N GLU A 64 -10.13 -14.97 1.57
CA GLU A 64 -11.58 -14.88 1.44
C GLU A 64 -12.15 -13.91 2.45
N VAL A 65 -12.76 -12.83 1.94
CA VAL A 65 -13.35 -11.79 2.75
C VAL A 65 -14.83 -12.07 3.03
N GLU A 66 -15.23 -11.87 4.28
CA GLU A 66 -16.63 -11.88 4.71
C GLU A 66 -17.08 -10.43 4.97
N ILE A 67 -18.23 -10.03 4.46
CA ILE A 67 -18.89 -8.76 4.82
C ILE A 67 -19.91 -9.07 5.92
N LEU A 68 -19.71 -8.51 7.11
CA LEU A 68 -20.51 -8.81 8.29
C LEU A 68 -21.63 -7.81 8.53
N SER A 69 -21.52 -6.58 7.99
CA SER A 69 -22.48 -5.49 8.16
C SER A 69 -22.31 -4.40 7.12
N GLY A 70 -23.22 -3.42 7.09
CA GLY A 70 -23.12 -2.22 6.27
C GLY A 70 -23.51 -2.41 4.81
N VAL A 71 -23.93 -3.60 4.41
CA VAL A 71 -24.45 -3.91 3.06
C VAL A 71 -25.78 -4.65 3.18
N PHE A 72 -26.77 -4.22 2.42
CA PHE A 72 -28.08 -4.83 2.32
C PHE A 72 -28.50 -4.90 0.86
N GLU A 73 -28.93 -6.09 0.41
CA GLU A 73 -29.32 -6.36 -0.99
C GLU A 73 -28.28 -5.86 -2.02
N GLY A 74 -26.99 -6.09 -1.71
CA GLY A 74 -25.87 -5.71 -2.58
C GLY A 74 -25.57 -4.22 -2.65
N ARG A 75 -26.08 -3.41 -1.70
CA ARG A 75 -25.83 -1.96 -1.63
C ARG A 75 -25.40 -1.55 -0.23
N THR A 76 -24.47 -0.58 -0.17
CA THR A 76 -24.05 0.01 1.12
C THR A 76 -25.23 0.75 1.77
N THR A 77 -25.32 0.64 3.09
CA THR A 77 -26.42 1.24 3.87
C THR A 77 -26.07 2.61 4.45
N GLY A 78 -24.80 3.02 4.41
CA GLY A 78 -24.27 4.19 5.11
C GLY A 78 -23.87 3.91 6.57
N CYS A 79 -24.11 2.67 7.07
CA CYS A 79 -23.61 2.22 8.36
C CYS A 79 -22.20 1.60 8.19
N ALA A 80 -21.51 1.39 9.32
CA ALA A 80 -20.18 0.81 9.31
C ALA A 80 -20.15 -0.59 8.66
N ILE A 81 -19.19 -0.81 7.76
CA ILE A 81 -18.99 -2.07 7.07
C ILE A 81 -17.96 -2.87 7.85
N GLY A 82 -18.39 -3.99 8.43
CA GLY A 82 -17.53 -4.95 9.11
C GLY A 82 -16.99 -5.97 8.11
N LEU A 83 -15.67 -6.18 8.12
CA LEU A 83 -14.95 -7.11 7.26
C LEU A 83 -14.16 -8.11 8.09
N LEU A 84 -14.14 -9.37 7.67
CA LEU A 84 -13.39 -10.46 8.30
C LEU A 84 -12.64 -11.27 7.24
N ILE A 85 -11.38 -11.63 7.53
CA ILE A 85 -10.60 -12.62 6.78
C ILE A 85 -10.01 -13.62 7.78
N ARG A 86 -10.30 -14.92 7.61
CA ARG A 86 -9.77 -15.97 8.45
C ARG A 86 -8.33 -16.32 8.06
N ASN A 87 -7.49 -16.61 9.06
CA ASN A 87 -6.16 -17.16 8.82
C ASN A 87 -6.25 -18.68 8.72
N THR A 88 -5.86 -19.28 7.61
CA THR A 88 -6.01 -20.71 7.35
C THR A 88 -4.69 -21.47 7.29
N ASP A 89 -3.59 -20.84 6.84
CA ASP A 89 -2.26 -21.47 6.70
C ASP A 89 -1.22 -20.86 7.67
N GLN A 90 -1.57 -20.77 8.94
CA GLN A 90 -0.65 -20.35 10.00
C GLN A 90 0.14 -21.54 10.55
N LYS A 91 1.48 -21.42 10.61
CA LYS A 91 2.38 -22.45 11.15
C LYS A 91 3.16 -21.89 12.34
N SER A 92 2.51 -21.77 13.49
CA SER A 92 3.09 -21.19 14.71
C SER A 92 4.34 -21.94 15.20
N LYS A 93 4.48 -23.23 14.89
CA LYS A 93 5.65 -24.06 15.26
C LYS A 93 6.95 -23.57 14.60
N ASP A 94 6.88 -22.90 13.45
CA ASP A 94 8.06 -22.41 12.71
C ASP A 94 8.82 -21.31 13.49
N TYR A 95 8.20 -20.72 14.53
CA TYR A 95 8.75 -19.60 15.28
C TYR A 95 9.22 -19.96 16.71
N SER A 96 9.06 -21.21 17.14
CA SER A 96 9.44 -21.63 18.51
C SER A 96 10.93 -21.48 18.78
N ALA A 97 11.78 -21.73 17.77
CA ALA A 97 13.23 -21.64 17.89
C ALA A 97 13.76 -20.20 18.03
N ILE A 98 12.95 -19.21 17.67
CA ILE A 98 13.33 -17.77 17.73
C ILE A 98 12.50 -17.00 18.77
N LYS A 99 11.83 -17.72 19.68
CA LYS A 99 10.96 -17.13 20.71
C LYS A 99 11.70 -16.08 21.54
N ASP A 100 12.89 -16.39 21.98
CA ASP A 100 13.69 -15.56 22.87
C ASP A 100 14.81 -14.78 22.13
N LEU A 101 14.76 -14.76 20.79
CA LEU A 101 15.73 -14.09 19.94
C LEU A 101 15.11 -12.90 19.23
N PHE A 102 15.93 -11.90 18.89
CA PHE A 102 15.50 -10.77 18.08
C PHE A 102 16.03 -10.91 16.64
N ARG A 103 15.13 -10.97 15.67
CA ARG A 103 15.53 -10.99 14.26
C ARG A 103 16.13 -9.65 13.84
N PRO A 104 17.31 -9.59 13.21
CA PRO A 104 17.88 -8.36 12.70
C PRO A 104 16.91 -7.63 11.74
N ALA A 105 16.80 -6.32 11.84
CA ALA A 105 15.93 -5.44 11.05
C ALA A 105 14.43 -5.81 11.07
N HIS A 106 13.99 -6.69 11.98
CA HIS A 106 12.59 -7.01 12.25
C HIS A 106 12.07 -6.22 13.47
N ALA A 107 10.75 -6.15 13.64
CA ALA A 107 10.12 -5.41 14.74
C ALA A 107 10.21 -6.09 16.13
N ASP A 108 10.84 -7.24 16.24
CA ASP A 108 10.88 -8.04 17.47
C ASP A 108 11.39 -7.25 18.69
N TYR A 109 12.56 -6.61 18.51
CA TYR A 109 13.20 -5.81 19.55
C TYR A 109 12.33 -4.63 20.00
N THR A 110 11.82 -3.87 19.03
CA THR A 110 11.02 -2.67 19.31
C THR A 110 9.67 -2.99 19.94
N TYR A 111 9.01 -4.09 19.53
CA TYR A 111 7.77 -4.54 20.17
C TYR A 111 8.00 -5.01 21.59
N HIS A 112 9.09 -5.76 21.84
CA HIS A 112 9.46 -6.19 23.18
C HIS A 112 9.69 -5.00 24.13
N HIS A 113 10.46 -3.99 23.70
CA HIS A 113 10.70 -2.80 24.48
C HIS A 113 9.48 -1.89 24.68
N LYS A 114 8.57 -1.87 23.71
CA LYS A 114 7.39 -1.02 23.80
C LYS A 114 6.28 -1.63 24.67
N TYR A 115 6.05 -2.93 24.54
CA TYR A 115 4.89 -3.59 25.14
C TYR A 115 5.26 -4.54 26.30
N GLY A 116 6.56 -4.79 26.55
CA GLY A 116 7.05 -5.73 27.58
C GLY A 116 6.97 -7.17 27.14
N GLU A 117 5.84 -7.59 26.59
CA GLU A 117 5.61 -8.93 26.04
C GLU A 117 5.45 -8.89 24.52
N ARG A 118 5.81 -9.99 23.88
CA ARG A 118 5.71 -10.15 22.43
C ARG A 118 5.12 -11.51 22.09
N ASP A 119 4.07 -11.53 21.27
CA ASP A 119 3.69 -12.77 20.61
C ASP A 119 4.75 -13.10 19.55
N TYR A 120 5.55 -14.14 19.82
CA TYR A 120 6.64 -14.56 18.95
C TYR A 120 6.17 -15.28 17.68
N ARG A 121 4.89 -15.65 17.60
CA ARG A 121 4.32 -16.35 16.44
C ARG A 121 4.20 -15.41 15.24
N GLY A 122 5.19 -15.46 14.36
CA GLY A 122 5.26 -14.56 13.19
C GLY A 122 5.62 -13.13 13.55
N GLY A 123 5.00 -12.18 12.86
CA GLY A 123 5.25 -10.74 13.05
C GLY A 123 4.11 -10.00 13.75
N GLY A 124 3.06 -10.69 14.21
CA GLY A 124 1.89 -10.05 14.82
C GLY A 124 1.30 -8.95 13.94
N ARG A 125 1.07 -7.76 14.54
CA ARG A 125 0.61 -6.55 13.84
C ARG A 125 1.67 -5.92 12.92
N SER A 126 2.96 -6.23 13.10
CA SER A 126 4.02 -5.74 12.20
C SER A 126 4.15 -6.55 10.91
N SER A 127 3.43 -7.65 10.79
CA SER A 127 3.42 -8.49 9.60
C SER A 127 2.66 -7.84 8.45
N ALA A 128 3.16 -7.98 7.22
CA ALA A 128 2.46 -7.56 6.01
C ALA A 128 1.10 -8.27 5.81
N ARG A 129 0.78 -9.31 6.60
CA ARG A 129 -0.51 -10.00 6.60
C ARG A 129 -1.68 -9.03 6.87
N GLU A 130 -1.50 -8.07 7.79
CA GLU A 130 -2.54 -7.10 8.16
C GLU A 130 -3.00 -6.22 6.96
N THR A 131 -2.15 -6.07 5.94
CA THR A 131 -2.47 -5.27 4.75
C THR A 131 -3.62 -5.86 3.92
N ALA A 132 -4.00 -7.12 4.15
CA ALA A 132 -5.20 -7.69 3.54
C ALA A 132 -6.45 -6.86 3.89
N MET A 133 -6.57 -6.41 5.15
CA MET A 133 -7.68 -5.54 5.55
C MET A 133 -7.62 -4.16 4.92
N ARG A 134 -6.41 -3.60 4.72
CA ARG A 134 -6.25 -2.32 4.01
C ARG A 134 -6.69 -2.44 2.56
N VAL A 135 -6.36 -3.55 1.89
CA VAL A 135 -6.76 -3.80 0.50
C VAL A 135 -8.27 -4.00 0.39
N ALA A 136 -8.89 -4.75 1.30
CA ALA A 136 -10.33 -4.92 1.32
C ALA A 136 -11.06 -3.58 1.54
N ALA A 137 -10.61 -2.75 2.48
CA ALA A 137 -11.15 -1.41 2.71
C ALA A 137 -10.89 -0.48 1.52
N GLY A 138 -9.69 -0.53 0.95
CA GLY A 138 -9.30 0.24 -0.22
C GLY A 138 -10.10 -0.11 -1.46
N ALA A 139 -10.52 -1.37 -1.62
CA ALA A 139 -11.38 -1.79 -2.72
C ALA A 139 -12.77 -1.10 -2.67
N ILE A 140 -13.33 -0.90 -1.47
CA ILE A 140 -14.55 -0.12 -1.28
C ILE A 140 -14.33 1.34 -1.72
N ALA A 141 -13.23 1.95 -1.28
CA ALA A 141 -12.88 3.32 -1.66
C ALA A 141 -12.64 3.44 -3.17
N LYS A 142 -11.88 2.52 -3.79
CA LYS A 142 -11.64 2.48 -5.25
C LYS A 142 -12.96 2.39 -6.03
N LYS A 143 -13.87 1.52 -5.59
CA LYS A 143 -15.17 1.36 -6.25
C LYS A 143 -16.01 2.63 -6.19
N TYR A 144 -16.04 3.29 -5.05
CA TYR A 144 -16.74 4.57 -4.93
C TYR A 144 -16.07 5.67 -5.77
N LEU A 145 -14.76 5.78 -5.71
CA LEU A 145 -13.99 6.76 -6.48
C LEU A 145 -14.16 6.55 -8.00
N ALA A 146 -14.28 5.32 -8.45
CA ALA A 146 -14.57 5.02 -9.86
C ALA A 146 -15.90 5.62 -10.33
N THR A 147 -16.93 5.71 -9.47
CA THR A 147 -18.19 6.42 -9.79
C THR A 147 -17.99 7.93 -9.98
N GLN A 148 -16.86 8.46 -9.53
CA GLN A 148 -16.47 9.86 -9.68
C GLN A 148 -15.48 10.08 -10.84
N GLY A 149 -15.18 9.03 -11.63
CA GLY A 149 -14.24 9.05 -12.73
C GLY A 149 -12.76 8.91 -12.31
N VAL A 150 -12.48 8.55 -11.07
CA VAL A 150 -11.11 8.36 -10.58
C VAL A 150 -10.66 6.92 -10.81
N VAL A 151 -9.50 6.74 -11.43
CA VAL A 151 -8.83 5.46 -11.68
C VAL A 151 -7.51 5.44 -10.94
N ILE A 152 -7.28 4.42 -10.11
CA ILE A 152 -6.04 4.27 -9.32
C ILE A 152 -5.36 2.98 -9.74
N ARG A 153 -4.09 3.10 -10.17
CA ARG A 153 -3.28 1.98 -10.64
C ARG A 153 -1.85 2.11 -10.14
N GLY A 154 -1.23 0.98 -9.83
CA GLY A 154 0.17 0.91 -9.41
C GLY A 154 0.98 -0.01 -10.31
N TYR A 155 2.29 0.18 -10.32
CA TYR A 155 3.23 -0.69 -11.02
C TYR A 155 4.59 -0.70 -10.30
N MET A 156 5.36 -1.74 -10.55
CA MET A 156 6.74 -1.82 -10.08
C MET A 156 7.63 -0.99 -11.00
N SER A 157 8.27 0.04 -10.47
CA SER A 157 9.18 0.92 -11.21
C SER A 157 10.66 0.61 -11.00
N GLN A 158 10.99 -0.29 -10.02
CA GLN A 158 12.35 -0.81 -9.84
C GLN A 158 12.32 -2.07 -8.97
N LEU A 159 13.14 -3.06 -9.31
CA LEU A 159 13.38 -4.25 -8.48
C LEU A 159 14.88 -4.38 -8.22
N GLY A 160 15.29 -4.20 -6.97
CA GLY A 160 16.70 -4.14 -6.63
C GLY A 160 17.46 -3.12 -7.48
N PRO A 161 18.53 -3.52 -8.19
CA PRO A 161 19.27 -2.62 -9.07
C PRO A 161 18.62 -2.38 -10.45
N ILE A 162 17.54 -3.12 -10.78
CA ILE A 162 16.93 -3.08 -12.10
C ILE A 162 15.85 -2.01 -12.14
N GLU A 163 16.11 -0.92 -12.84
CA GLU A 163 15.11 0.10 -13.14
C GLU A 163 14.17 -0.37 -14.25
N ILE A 164 12.88 -0.05 -14.09
CA ILE A 164 11.81 -0.47 -15.00
C ILE A 164 11.13 0.80 -15.54
N PRO A 165 11.39 1.17 -16.79
CA PRO A 165 10.69 2.31 -17.41
C PRO A 165 9.22 1.97 -17.63
N PHE A 166 8.36 2.98 -17.47
CA PHE A 166 6.95 2.81 -17.80
C PHE A 166 6.75 2.78 -19.34
N LYS A 167 6.13 1.72 -19.83
CA LYS A 167 5.75 1.59 -21.24
C LYS A 167 4.25 1.58 -21.43
N THR A 168 3.54 0.71 -20.73
CA THR A 168 2.09 0.54 -20.88
C THR A 168 1.43 -0.01 -19.62
N TRP A 169 0.19 0.40 -19.39
CA TRP A 169 -0.65 -0.20 -18.36
C TRP A 169 -1.11 -1.62 -18.71
N ASP A 170 -1.21 -1.95 -20.00
CA ASP A 170 -1.78 -3.22 -20.46
C ASP A 170 -0.97 -4.43 -19.98
N SER A 171 0.34 -4.28 -19.82
CA SER A 171 1.20 -5.38 -19.36
C SER A 171 1.27 -5.54 -17.84
N VAL A 172 0.82 -4.56 -17.06
CA VAL A 172 1.00 -4.56 -15.60
C VAL A 172 0.34 -5.77 -14.92
N GLU A 173 -0.85 -6.13 -15.34
CA GLU A 173 -1.59 -7.27 -14.79
C GLU A 173 -1.25 -8.62 -15.43
N ASP A 174 -0.50 -8.62 -16.54
CA ASP A 174 -0.21 -9.84 -17.33
C ASP A 174 1.07 -10.57 -16.87
N ASN A 175 1.73 -10.06 -15.83
CA ASN A 175 2.96 -10.66 -15.32
C ASN A 175 3.00 -10.66 -13.79
N ALA A 176 3.87 -11.48 -13.23
CA ALA A 176 3.97 -11.69 -11.78
C ALA A 176 4.57 -10.52 -10.99
N PHE A 177 5.05 -9.46 -11.65
CA PHE A 177 5.78 -8.35 -11.02
C PHE A 177 5.01 -7.03 -11.03
N PHE A 178 3.82 -6.96 -11.62
CA PHE A 178 3.19 -5.68 -11.96
C PHE A 178 4.13 -4.79 -12.78
N CYS A 179 4.85 -5.39 -13.71
CA CYS A 179 5.86 -4.74 -14.53
C CYS A 179 5.21 -4.06 -15.75
N PRO A 180 5.41 -2.73 -15.96
CA PRO A 180 4.82 -2.01 -17.08
C PRO A 180 5.63 -2.16 -18.38
N ASP A 181 6.77 -2.86 -18.35
CA ASP A 181 7.64 -3.15 -19.48
C ASP A 181 7.79 -4.66 -19.67
N PRO A 182 7.06 -5.29 -20.60
CA PRO A 182 7.12 -6.74 -20.80
C PRO A 182 8.51 -7.25 -21.20
N ASP A 183 9.35 -6.41 -21.82
CA ASP A 183 10.71 -6.79 -22.21
C ASP A 183 11.65 -6.94 -21.00
N LYS A 184 11.29 -6.34 -19.86
CA LYS A 184 12.04 -6.48 -18.62
C LYS A 184 11.70 -7.73 -17.80
N VAL A 185 10.56 -8.36 -18.03
CA VAL A 185 10.10 -9.51 -17.25
C VAL A 185 11.13 -10.66 -17.20
N PRO A 186 11.77 -11.08 -18.31
CA PRO A 186 12.77 -12.14 -18.24
C PRO A 186 14.00 -11.79 -17.37
N GLU A 187 14.43 -10.51 -17.36
CA GLU A 187 15.53 -10.03 -16.53
C GLU A 187 15.15 -10.08 -15.03
N LEU A 188 13.92 -9.67 -14.71
CA LEU A 188 13.38 -9.72 -13.34
C LEU A 188 13.29 -11.17 -12.83
N GLU A 189 12.81 -12.09 -13.65
CA GLU A 189 12.73 -13.51 -13.32
C GLU A 189 14.11 -14.11 -13.04
N ALA A 190 15.09 -13.84 -13.91
CA ALA A 190 16.46 -14.33 -13.75
C ALA A 190 17.09 -13.80 -12.46
N TYR A 191 16.87 -12.53 -12.14
CA TYR A 191 17.37 -11.91 -10.91
C TYR A 191 16.72 -12.51 -9.64
N MET A 192 15.41 -12.74 -9.66
CA MET A 192 14.70 -13.39 -8.54
C MET A 192 15.15 -14.85 -8.35
N ASP A 193 15.40 -15.56 -9.43
CA ASP A 193 15.94 -16.93 -9.35
C ASP A 193 17.38 -16.94 -8.79
N GLN A 194 18.19 -15.91 -9.06
CA GLN A 194 19.50 -15.74 -8.44
C GLN A 194 19.38 -15.48 -6.95
N LEU A 195 18.55 -14.53 -6.53
CA LEU A 195 18.30 -14.24 -5.11
C LEU A 195 17.87 -15.49 -4.33
N ARG A 196 17.05 -16.34 -4.94
CA ARG A 196 16.64 -17.60 -4.31
C ARG A 196 17.82 -18.56 -4.11
N ARG A 197 18.72 -18.66 -5.08
CA ARG A 197 19.95 -19.47 -4.93
C ARG A 197 20.87 -18.91 -3.85
N ASP A 198 20.96 -17.59 -3.75
CA ASP A 198 21.77 -16.89 -2.77
C ASP A 198 21.13 -16.85 -1.37
N GLN A 199 19.88 -17.30 -1.25
CA GLN A 199 19.08 -17.27 -0.01
C GLN A 199 18.95 -15.86 0.58
N ASP A 200 18.86 -14.85 -0.28
CA ASP A 200 18.80 -13.44 0.05
C ASP A 200 17.49 -12.80 -0.41
N SER A 201 17.33 -11.52 -0.17
CA SER A 201 16.17 -10.72 -0.49
C SER A 201 16.55 -9.35 -1.06
N VAL A 202 15.59 -8.69 -1.68
CA VAL A 202 15.81 -7.38 -2.30
C VAL A 202 14.63 -6.45 -2.08
N GLY A 203 14.90 -5.15 -2.14
CA GLY A 203 13.89 -4.10 -2.11
C GLY A 203 13.29 -3.82 -3.50
N ALA A 204 12.30 -2.93 -3.52
CA ALA A 204 11.67 -2.47 -4.74
C ALA A 204 11.21 -1.01 -4.62
N LYS A 205 10.97 -0.37 -5.77
CA LYS A 205 10.24 0.88 -5.89
C LYS A 205 8.92 0.63 -6.61
N ILE A 206 7.84 1.10 -6.02
CA ILE A 206 6.49 1.05 -6.57
C ILE A 206 6.07 2.47 -6.91
N THR A 207 5.46 2.63 -8.06
CA THR A 207 4.78 3.87 -8.45
C THR A 207 3.28 3.65 -8.44
N VAL A 208 2.54 4.56 -7.82
CA VAL A 208 1.07 4.55 -7.80
C VAL A 208 0.55 5.86 -8.34
N VAL A 209 -0.45 5.77 -9.20
CA VAL A 209 -1.03 6.90 -9.95
C VAL A 209 -2.53 6.91 -9.76
N ALA A 210 -3.09 8.09 -9.48
CA ALA A 210 -4.53 8.34 -9.51
C ALA A 210 -4.85 9.35 -10.61
N GLU A 211 -5.64 8.93 -11.58
CA GLU A 211 -6.13 9.75 -12.69
C GLU A 211 -7.59 10.14 -12.46
N GLY A 212 -8.03 11.25 -13.05
CA GLY A 212 -9.42 11.73 -12.94
C GLY A 212 -9.77 12.39 -11.61
N VAL A 213 -8.79 12.64 -10.75
CA VAL A 213 -8.99 13.37 -9.48
C VAL A 213 -9.25 14.84 -9.78
N LYS A 214 -10.41 15.34 -9.34
CA LYS A 214 -10.77 16.77 -9.54
C LYS A 214 -9.89 17.69 -8.69
N PRO A 215 -9.66 18.95 -9.11
CA PRO A 215 -9.06 19.95 -8.23
C PRO A 215 -9.85 20.12 -6.95
N GLY A 216 -9.16 20.40 -5.84
CA GLY A 216 -9.79 20.79 -4.60
C GLY A 216 -9.73 19.77 -3.47
N LEU A 217 -9.12 18.59 -3.65
CA LEU A 217 -8.90 17.61 -2.58
C LEU A 217 -7.61 17.91 -1.82
N GLY A 218 -7.69 18.01 -0.52
CA GLY A 218 -6.58 18.37 0.38
C GLY A 218 -6.92 19.54 1.25
N GLU A 219 -6.31 19.61 2.43
CA GLU A 219 -6.59 20.64 3.45
C GLU A 219 -5.29 21.32 3.89
N PRO A 220 -5.10 22.63 3.62
CA PRO A 220 -4.02 23.34 4.27
C PRO A 220 -4.30 23.45 5.79
N ILE A 221 -3.34 23.44 6.66
CA ILE A 221 -1.89 23.35 6.40
C ILE A 221 -1.39 21.95 6.66
N PHE A 222 -1.90 21.26 7.72
CA PHE A 222 -1.32 20.00 8.19
C PHE A 222 -1.89 18.77 7.49
N ASP A 223 -3.13 18.86 6.97
CA ASP A 223 -3.79 17.77 6.24
C ASP A 223 -3.65 17.93 4.72
N ARG A 224 -2.53 18.47 4.29
CA ARG A 224 -2.19 18.53 2.87
C ARG A 224 -2.27 17.15 2.24
N LEU A 225 -2.77 17.07 1.02
CA LEU A 225 -2.96 15.80 0.34
C LEU A 225 -1.63 15.02 0.17
N ASP A 226 -0.54 15.69 -0.14
CA ASP A 226 0.80 15.11 -0.21
C ASP A 226 1.28 14.57 1.15
N ALA A 227 1.00 15.29 2.25
CA ALA A 227 1.34 14.87 3.60
C ALA A 227 0.53 13.64 4.05
N GLU A 228 -0.78 13.64 3.80
CA GLU A 228 -1.66 12.50 4.13
C GLU A 228 -1.32 11.26 3.27
N LEU A 229 -1.03 11.44 1.98
CA LEU A 229 -0.53 10.36 1.12
C LEU A 229 0.80 9.81 1.63
N ALA A 230 1.76 10.67 1.97
CA ALA A 230 3.05 10.25 2.52
C ALA A 230 2.85 9.48 3.83
N HIS A 231 1.98 9.94 4.73
CA HIS A 231 1.63 9.22 5.97
C HIS A 231 1.05 7.84 5.69
N ALA A 232 0.05 7.76 4.82
CA ALA A 232 -0.62 6.52 4.46
C ALA A 232 0.35 5.50 3.83
N LEU A 233 1.11 5.93 2.84
CA LEU A 233 2.05 5.08 2.10
C LEU A 233 3.26 4.68 2.94
N MET A 234 3.79 5.58 3.79
CA MET A 234 4.87 5.26 4.74
C MET A 234 4.43 4.24 5.80
N SER A 235 3.14 4.15 6.11
CA SER A 235 2.60 3.18 7.06
C SER A 235 2.59 1.74 6.53
N ILE A 236 2.81 1.53 5.23
CA ILE A 236 2.91 0.19 4.63
C ILE A 236 4.18 -0.49 5.12
N ASN A 237 4.07 -1.76 5.51
CA ASN A 237 5.20 -2.55 6.00
C ASN A 237 6.37 -2.52 5.00
N ALA A 238 7.59 -2.39 5.52
CA ALA A 238 8.85 -2.30 4.76
C ALA A 238 9.07 -1.00 3.98
N VAL A 239 8.13 -0.08 3.87
CA VAL A 239 8.34 1.22 3.23
C VAL A 239 9.33 2.04 4.05
N LYS A 240 10.29 2.70 3.36
CA LYS A 240 11.36 3.52 3.91
C LYS A 240 11.48 4.89 3.27
N GLY A 241 10.76 5.13 2.19
CA GLY A 241 10.71 6.42 1.51
C GLY A 241 9.42 6.55 0.72
N VAL A 242 8.92 7.78 0.65
CA VAL A 242 7.79 8.18 -0.19
C VAL A 242 8.16 9.47 -0.89
N GLU A 243 7.92 9.55 -2.17
CA GLU A 243 8.11 10.73 -3.01
C GLU A 243 6.80 11.08 -3.71
N ILE A 244 6.55 12.37 -3.90
CA ILE A 244 5.40 12.88 -4.66
C ILE A 244 5.94 13.62 -5.90
N GLY A 245 5.42 13.27 -7.08
CA GLY A 245 5.87 13.85 -8.34
C GLY A 245 7.37 13.65 -8.58
N ALA A 246 8.11 14.72 -8.83
CA ALA A 246 9.55 14.68 -9.04
C ALA A 246 10.34 14.23 -7.80
N GLY A 247 9.72 14.23 -6.60
CA GLY A 247 10.35 13.76 -5.38
C GLY A 247 11.70 14.42 -5.12
N PHE A 248 12.71 13.63 -4.75
CA PHE A 248 14.05 14.14 -4.48
C PHE A 248 14.77 14.72 -5.72
N ALA A 249 14.34 14.36 -6.94
CA ALA A 249 14.92 14.93 -8.15
C ALA A 249 14.68 16.45 -8.27
N CYS A 250 13.66 16.99 -7.58
CA CYS A 250 13.37 18.42 -7.56
C CYS A 250 14.54 19.28 -7.03
N VAL A 251 15.44 18.70 -6.20
CA VAL A 251 16.58 19.41 -5.62
C VAL A 251 17.56 19.89 -6.69
N SER A 252 17.71 19.15 -7.78
CA SER A 252 18.58 19.50 -8.90
C SER A 252 17.91 20.34 -9.96
N GLN A 253 16.60 20.53 -9.90
CA GLN A 253 15.83 21.33 -10.86
C GLN A 253 15.85 22.81 -10.48
N ARG A 254 16.03 23.67 -11.46
CA ARG A 254 15.79 25.10 -11.28
C ARG A 254 14.30 25.41 -11.23
N GLY A 255 13.91 26.54 -10.65
CA GLY A 255 12.49 26.95 -10.61
C GLY A 255 11.80 26.99 -11.97
N THR A 256 12.52 27.37 -13.03
CA THR A 256 12.02 27.37 -14.40
C THR A 256 11.84 25.97 -15.00
N GLU A 257 12.54 24.97 -14.47
CA GLU A 257 12.43 23.57 -14.89
C GLU A 257 11.35 22.83 -14.08
N HIS A 258 11.23 23.17 -12.80
CA HIS A 258 10.31 22.50 -11.88
C HIS A 258 8.86 23.00 -12.00
N ARG A 259 8.65 24.29 -12.33
CA ARG A 259 7.29 24.85 -12.39
C ARG A 259 6.46 24.17 -13.48
N ASP A 260 5.27 23.73 -13.10
CA ASP A 260 4.29 23.16 -14.02
C ASP A 260 3.50 24.31 -14.65
N GLU A 261 3.89 24.74 -15.85
CA GLU A 261 3.25 25.85 -16.54
C GLU A 261 1.83 25.47 -17.02
N LEU A 262 0.91 26.43 -16.91
CA LEU A 262 -0.47 26.28 -17.34
C LEU A 262 -0.70 27.02 -18.65
N THR A 263 -1.43 26.37 -19.56
CA THR A 263 -1.97 26.95 -20.77
C THR A 263 -3.49 26.79 -20.79
N PRO A 264 -4.21 27.47 -21.72
CA PRO A 264 -5.65 27.23 -21.85
C PRO A 264 -6.00 25.76 -22.16
N GLU A 265 -5.07 25.01 -22.74
CA GLU A 265 -5.25 23.63 -23.15
C GLU A 265 -4.94 22.64 -21.99
N GLY A 266 -4.10 23.03 -21.02
CA GLY A 266 -3.72 22.19 -19.89
C GLY A 266 -2.35 22.52 -19.31
N PHE A 267 -1.88 21.63 -18.43
CA PHE A 267 -0.54 21.69 -17.83
C PHE A 267 0.51 21.08 -18.75
N LEU A 268 1.66 21.76 -18.87
CA LEU A 268 2.77 21.32 -19.75
C LEU A 268 3.66 20.25 -19.09
N SER A 269 3.62 20.12 -17.76
CA SER A 269 4.40 19.14 -17.00
C SER A 269 3.66 18.82 -15.70
N ASN A 270 4.14 17.82 -14.96
CA ASN A 270 3.56 17.38 -13.68
C ASN A 270 4.66 17.08 -12.65
N ASN A 271 5.61 17.99 -12.47
CA ASN A 271 6.69 17.85 -11.48
C ASN A 271 6.14 17.81 -10.03
N ALA A 272 5.07 18.56 -9.77
CA ALA A 272 4.41 18.58 -8.47
C ALA A 272 3.60 17.30 -8.16
N GLY A 273 3.45 16.41 -9.14
CA GLY A 273 2.74 15.13 -8.94
C GLY A 273 1.24 15.31 -8.67
N GLY A 274 0.60 16.31 -9.32
CA GLY A 274 -0.83 16.54 -9.22
C GLY A 274 -1.29 17.29 -7.96
N ILE A 275 -0.37 17.83 -7.17
CA ILE A 275 -0.68 18.48 -5.89
C ILE A 275 0.05 19.83 -5.80
N LEU A 276 -0.70 20.91 -5.68
CA LEU A 276 -0.20 22.27 -5.53
C LEU A 276 -0.71 22.85 -4.20
N GLY A 277 0.18 23.36 -3.36
CA GLY A 277 -0.19 23.89 -2.06
C GLY A 277 -0.88 22.88 -1.12
N GLY A 278 -0.69 21.59 -1.36
CA GLY A 278 -1.33 20.51 -0.62
C GLY A 278 -2.74 20.14 -1.09
N ILE A 279 -3.15 20.66 -2.26
CA ILE A 279 -4.48 20.48 -2.85
C ILE A 279 -4.32 19.88 -4.25
N SER A 280 -5.19 18.94 -4.62
CA SER A 280 -5.18 18.34 -5.96
C SER A 280 -5.39 19.39 -7.04
N SER A 281 -4.60 19.31 -8.13
CA SER A 281 -4.62 20.29 -9.24
C SER A 281 -5.55 19.87 -10.40
N GLY A 282 -5.99 18.63 -10.45
CA GLY A 282 -6.67 18.03 -11.61
C GLY A 282 -5.76 17.16 -12.48
N GLN A 283 -4.45 17.29 -12.31
CA GLN A 283 -3.47 16.42 -12.97
C GLN A 283 -3.42 15.05 -12.27
N PRO A 284 -2.86 14.00 -12.90
CA PRO A 284 -2.60 12.75 -12.25
C PRO A 284 -1.80 12.91 -10.96
N ILE A 285 -2.28 12.30 -9.87
CA ILE A 285 -1.53 12.24 -8.61
C ILE A 285 -0.53 11.10 -8.72
N VAL A 286 0.75 11.40 -8.54
CA VAL A 286 1.84 10.43 -8.69
C VAL A 286 2.65 10.34 -7.41
N ALA A 287 2.73 9.12 -6.84
CA ALA A 287 3.56 8.84 -5.67
C ALA A 287 4.46 7.62 -5.92
N HIS A 288 5.65 7.66 -5.33
CA HIS A 288 6.63 6.58 -5.40
C HIS A 288 6.96 6.09 -3.99
N LEU A 289 7.12 4.77 -3.82
CA LEU A 289 7.44 4.14 -2.56
C LEU A 289 8.72 3.32 -2.68
N ALA A 290 9.64 3.51 -1.75
CA ALA A 290 10.82 2.66 -1.62
C ALA A 290 10.59 1.64 -0.51
N LEU A 291 10.65 0.35 -0.84
CA LEU A 291 10.52 -0.76 0.10
C LEU A 291 11.88 -1.39 0.34
N LYS A 292 12.24 -1.59 1.61
CA LYS A 292 13.45 -2.32 1.96
C LYS A 292 13.33 -3.82 1.66
N ALA A 293 14.46 -4.49 1.53
CA ALA A 293 14.55 -5.94 1.47
C ALA A 293 13.90 -6.61 2.69
N THR A 294 13.36 -7.80 2.50
CA THR A 294 12.82 -8.62 3.59
C THR A 294 13.93 -8.98 4.59
N SER A 295 13.69 -8.73 5.88
CA SER A 295 14.68 -8.98 6.92
C SER A 295 14.75 -10.45 7.36
N SER A 296 13.75 -11.25 7.04
CA SER A 296 13.68 -12.66 7.39
C SER A 296 14.25 -13.50 6.25
N ILE A 297 15.54 -13.80 6.34
CA ILE A 297 16.29 -14.62 5.37
C ILE A 297 16.97 -15.80 6.05
N THR A 298 17.39 -16.78 5.29
CA THR A 298 18.04 -17.99 5.82
C THR A 298 19.56 -17.83 6.01
N THR A 299 20.14 -16.74 5.51
CA THR A 299 21.54 -16.38 5.80
C THR A 299 21.68 -15.99 7.28
N PRO A 300 22.66 -16.56 8.02
CA PRO A 300 22.88 -16.23 9.43
C PRO A 300 23.16 -14.75 9.63
N GLY A 301 22.55 -14.15 10.66
CA GLY A 301 22.77 -12.77 11.07
C GLY A 301 23.07 -12.67 12.56
N ARG A 302 24.00 -11.77 12.93
CA ARG A 302 24.31 -11.50 14.34
C ARG A 302 23.17 -10.74 15.02
N SER A 303 22.83 -11.15 16.25
CA SER A 303 21.78 -10.54 17.07
C SER A 303 22.05 -10.75 18.56
N ILE A 304 21.04 -10.47 19.38
CA ILE A 304 21.01 -10.78 20.82
C ILE A 304 19.73 -11.54 21.17
N ASP A 305 19.79 -12.26 22.27
CA ASP A 305 18.61 -12.83 22.93
C ASP A 305 17.90 -11.80 23.83
N VAL A 306 16.79 -12.21 24.48
CA VAL A 306 16.03 -11.34 25.39
C VAL A 306 16.80 -10.94 26.66
N HIS A 307 17.93 -11.58 26.94
CA HIS A 307 18.81 -11.29 28.08
C HIS A 307 20.03 -10.44 27.67
N GLY A 308 20.16 -10.11 26.38
CA GLY A 308 21.26 -9.31 25.85
C GLY A 308 22.51 -10.14 25.47
N ASN A 309 22.46 -11.47 25.50
CA ASN A 309 23.58 -12.29 25.10
C ASN A 309 23.70 -12.35 23.57
N PRO A 310 24.95 -12.35 23.02
CA PRO A 310 25.17 -12.44 21.59
C PRO A 310 24.72 -13.81 21.03
N VAL A 311 24.02 -13.80 19.91
CA VAL A 311 23.50 -15.00 19.23
C VAL A 311 23.57 -14.82 17.71
N ASP A 312 23.65 -15.94 16.99
CA ASP A 312 23.42 -15.97 15.55
C ASP A 312 21.97 -16.39 15.30
N VAL A 313 21.27 -15.64 14.45
CA VAL A 313 19.88 -15.90 14.10
C VAL A 313 19.75 -16.29 12.66
N ILE A 314 19.11 -17.43 12.41
CA ILE A 314 18.68 -17.88 11.09
C ILE A 314 17.16 -17.90 11.10
N THR A 315 16.53 -17.14 10.21
CA THR A 315 15.08 -17.12 10.12
C THR A 315 14.62 -18.15 9.09
N LYS A 316 14.19 -19.31 9.57
CA LYS A 316 13.52 -20.32 8.74
C LYS A 316 12.04 -19.92 8.60
N GLY A 317 11.50 -19.97 7.39
CA GLY A 317 10.11 -19.63 7.16
C GLY A 317 9.81 -19.33 5.69
N ARG A 318 8.54 -19.07 5.41
CA ARG A 318 8.04 -18.79 4.07
C ARG A 318 7.89 -17.27 3.89
N HIS A 319 8.98 -16.60 3.48
CA HIS A 319 9.02 -15.16 3.32
C HIS A 319 9.09 -14.78 1.84
N ASP A 320 8.57 -13.59 1.50
CA ASP A 320 8.71 -13.02 0.16
C ASP A 320 10.18 -12.59 -0.05
N PRO A 321 10.87 -13.04 -1.11
CA PRO A 321 12.19 -12.52 -1.44
C PRO A 321 12.18 -11.03 -1.81
N CYS A 322 11.04 -10.55 -2.32
CA CYS A 322 10.76 -9.14 -2.54
C CYS A 322 9.31 -8.83 -2.18
N VAL A 323 9.11 -8.04 -1.13
CA VAL A 323 7.76 -7.62 -0.69
C VAL A 323 7.12 -6.61 -1.65
N GLY A 324 7.89 -5.99 -2.53
CA GLY A 324 7.42 -4.97 -3.48
C GLY A 324 6.37 -5.51 -4.44
N ILE A 325 6.46 -6.78 -4.85
CA ILE A 325 5.47 -7.41 -5.73
C ILE A 325 4.06 -7.25 -5.12
N ARG A 326 3.90 -7.62 -3.85
CA ARG A 326 2.60 -7.57 -3.16
C ARG A 326 2.25 -6.18 -2.66
N ALA A 327 3.20 -5.25 -2.62
CA ALA A 327 2.97 -3.88 -2.17
C ALA A 327 2.22 -3.04 -3.21
N THR A 328 2.23 -3.39 -4.48
CA THR A 328 1.55 -2.64 -5.54
C THR A 328 0.05 -2.46 -5.26
N PRO A 329 -0.77 -3.51 -5.08
CA PRO A 329 -2.19 -3.34 -4.75
C PRO A 329 -2.41 -2.72 -3.37
N ILE A 330 -1.46 -2.83 -2.43
CA ILE A 330 -1.55 -2.17 -1.13
C ILE A 330 -1.39 -0.65 -1.27
N ALA A 331 -0.45 -0.20 -2.12
CA ALA A 331 -0.24 1.22 -2.39
C ALA A 331 -1.48 1.85 -3.06
N GLU A 332 -2.09 1.14 -4.02
CA GLU A 332 -3.35 1.56 -4.63
C GLU A 332 -4.46 1.71 -3.59
N ALA A 333 -4.61 0.73 -2.70
CA ALA A 333 -5.62 0.74 -1.65
C ALA A 333 -5.42 1.92 -0.69
N MET A 334 -4.19 2.19 -0.26
CA MET A 334 -3.90 3.30 0.66
C MET A 334 -4.12 4.67 -0.01
N MET A 335 -3.74 4.83 -1.29
CA MET A 335 -4.06 6.04 -2.06
C MET A 335 -5.57 6.23 -2.17
N ALA A 336 -6.32 5.16 -2.43
CA ALA A 336 -7.78 5.21 -2.52
C ALA A 336 -8.43 5.65 -1.19
N ILE A 337 -7.98 5.12 -0.07
CA ILE A 337 -8.50 5.48 1.26
C ILE A 337 -8.29 6.99 1.54
N VAL A 338 -7.09 7.51 1.24
CA VAL A 338 -6.79 8.95 1.40
C VAL A 338 -7.68 9.80 0.50
N LEU A 339 -7.76 9.48 -0.79
CA LEU A 339 -8.57 10.24 -1.74
C LEU A 339 -10.06 10.19 -1.42
N MET A 340 -10.55 9.05 -0.93
CA MET A 340 -11.94 8.92 -0.48
C MET A 340 -12.25 9.78 0.73
N ASP A 341 -11.36 9.81 1.73
CA ASP A 341 -11.50 10.66 2.91
C ASP A 341 -11.54 12.13 2.51
N HIS A 342 -10.61 12.60 1.70
CA HIS A 342 -10.57 13.98 1.23
C HIS A 342 -11.74 14.34 0.31
N LEU A 343 -12.26 13.40 -0.48
CA LEU A 343 -13.46 13.62 -1.27
C LEU A 343 -14.68 13.90 -0.40
N LEU A 344 -14.86 13.14 0.69
CA LEU A 344 -15.98 13.36 1.63
C LEU A 344 -15.81 14.66 2.39
N ARG A 345 -14.60 15.00 2.81
CA ARG A 345 -14.28 16.26 3.49
C ARG A 345 -14.59 17.45 2.58
N ASN A 346 -14.13 17.39 1.33
CA ASN A 346 -14.42 18.44 0.34
C ASN A 346 -15.94 18.61 0.12
N ARG A 347 -16.70 17.52 -0.02
CA ARG A 347 -18.16 17.59 -0.13
C ARG A 347 -18.82 18.23 1.06
N GLY A 348 -18.35 17.92 2.27
CA GLY A 348 -18.93 18.45 3.49
C GLY A 348 -18.72 19.95 3.64
N GLN A 349 -17.59 20.46 3.18
CA GLN A 349 -17.20 21.86 3.36
C GLN A 349 -17.46 22.73 2.13
N ASN A 350 -17.24 22.19 0.93
CA ASN A 350 -17.12 22.98 -0.30
C ASN A 350 -18.18 22.64 -1.37
N ALA A 351 -19.28 21.97 -0.99
CA ALA A 351 -20.30 21.53 -1.96
C ALA A 351 -20.91 22.68 -2.78
N ASP A 352 -20.96 23.87 -2.22
CA ASP A 352 -21.57 25.05 -2.85
C ASP A 352 -20.57 25.96 -3.59
N VAL A 353 -19.27 25.61 -3.54
CA VAL A 353 -18.25 26.40 -4.24
C VAL A 353 -18.44 26.25 -5.76
N ARG A 354 -18.47 27.38 -6.44
CA ARG A 354 -18.54 27.47 -7.91
C ARG A 354 -17.45 28.39 -8.41
N VAL A 355 -16.70 27.91 -9.39
CA VAL A 355 -15.67 28.70 -10.07
C VAL A 355 -15.95 28.74 -11.57
N SER A 356 -15.61 29.85 -12.23
CA SER A 356 -15.78 30.02 -13.66
C SER A 356 -14.60 29.46 -14.48
N THR A 357 -13.45 29.26 -13.82
CA THR A 357 -12.26 28.72 -14.48
C THR A 357 -12.51 27.25 -14.87
N PRO A 358 -12.22 26.83 -16.10
CA PRO A 358 -12.35 25.44 -16.51
C PRO A 358 -11.36 24.56 -15.74
N VAL A 359 -11.73 23.30 -15.54
CA VAL A 359 -10.79 22.30 -15.02
C VAL A 359 -9.82 21.93 -16.14
N LEU A 360 -8.53 22.14 -15.89
CA LEU A 360 -7.46 21.81 -16.82
C LEU A 360 -6.92 20.42 -16.52
N GLY A 361 -6.67 19.63 -17.57
CA GLY A 361 -5.95 18.37 -17.48
C GLY A 361 -4.46 18.54 -17.79
N GLN A 362 -3.76 17.42 -17.86
CA GLN A 362 -2.40 17.36 -18.42
C GLN A 362 -2.49 17.17 -19.94
N LEU A 363 -1.64 17.88 -20.68
CA LEU A 363 -1.49 17.75 -22.14
C LEU A 363 -0.73 16.48 -22.51
#